data_63eebbc0ac9c93501dd808389aa6686e
#
_entry.id   63eebbc0ac9c93501dd808389aa6686e
#
_cell.length_a   1.000
_cell.length_b   1.000
_cell.length_c   1.000
_cell.angle_alpha   90.00
_cell.angle_beta   90.00
_cell.angle_gamma   90.00
#
_symmetry.space_group_name_H-M   'P 1'
#
loop_
_entity.id
_entity.type
_entity.pdbx_description
1 polymer ?
#
loop_
_entity_poly.entity_id
_entity_poly.type
_entity_poly.pdbx_seq_one_letter_code
_entity_poly.pdbx_strand_id
1 'polypeptide(L)'
;MAAKEVKFGNDARVKMLEGVNVLADAVKVTLGPKGRNVVLDKSFGAPTITKDGVSVAREIELEDKFQNMGAQMVKEVASQANDAAGDGTTTATVLAQAIVNEGLKAVAAGMNPMDLKRGIDKAVVAAVEELKALSVPCEDTKAIAQVGTISANSDSSVGNIIAEAMEKVGRDGVITVEEGQALQDELDVVEGMQFDRGYLSPYFINNQEAGSVDLENPFILLIDKKVSNIRELLPTLEAVAKASRPLLIIAEDVEGEALATLVVNNMRGIVKVAAVKAPGFGDRRKAMLQDIAILTGGTVISEEVGLELEKVVLEDLGQAKRVAITKENTTIIDGIGEEAMISGRVAQIRQQIEEATSDYDKEKLQERVAKLAGGVAVIKVGAATEVEMKEKKDRVEDALHATRAAVEEGVVAGGGVALIRAASKITELQGDNEEQNVGIRVALRAMEAPIRQITTNAGDEESVVANNVKGGEGSYGYNAATGEYGDMLEMGILDPTKVTRSALQFAASVAGLMITTEAMVTDLPQKDAPAMPDMGGMGGMGGMGGMM
;
A
#
# COMPACT_ATOMS: atom_id res chain seq x y z
N MET A 1 -11.30 4.48 34.33
CA MET A 1 -11.67 4.88 32.95
C MET A 1 -11.69 6.40 32.90
N ALA A 2 -11.09 7.01 31.89
CA ALA A 2 -11.20 8.46 31.72
C ALA A 2 -12.65 8.85 31.41
N ALA A 3 -13.08 10.02 31.85
CA ALA A 3 -14.40 10.56 31.53
C ALA A 3 -14.49 10.84 30.02
N LYS A 4 -15.68 10.67 29.45
CA LYS A 4 -15.92 10.85 28.01
C LYS A 4 -16.69 12.14 27.76
N GLU A 5 -16.38 12.81 26.67
CA GLU A 5 -17.20 13.86 26.08
C GLU A 5 -18.02 13.25 24.95
N VAL A 6 -19.31 13.63 24.87
CA VAL A 6 -20.23 13.12 23.86
C VAL A 6 -20.88 14.30 23.15
N LYS A 7 -20.86 14.30 21.82
CA LYS A 7 -21.62 15.25 20.98
C LYS A 7 -22.65 14.49 20.16
N PHE A 8 -23.80 15.12 19.94
CA PHE A 8 -24.93 14.51 19.25
C PHE A 8 -25.38 15.36 18.07
N GLY A 9 -26.07 14.73 17.12
CA GLY A 9 -26.80 15.36 16.06
C GLY A 9 -25.95 16.30 15.22
N ASN A 10 -26.42 17.52 15.00
CA ASN A 10 -25.75 18.47 14.15
C ASN A 10 -24.38 18.91 14.66
N ASP A 11 -24.19 19.05 15.98
CA ASP A 11 -22.89 19.47 16.55
C ASP A 11 -21.80 18.43 16.28
N ALA A 12 -22.15 17.14 16.34
CA ALA A 12 -21.24 16.05 15.99
C ALA A 12 -20.89 16.08 14.49
N ARG A 13 -21.91 16.23 13.63
CA ARG A 13 -21.73 16.23 12.18
C ARG A 13 -20.91 17.40 11.67
N VAL A 14 -21.14 18.62 12.22
CA VAL A 14 -20.35 19.81 11.84
C VAL A 14 -18.88 19.62 12.17
N LYS A 15 -18.57 19.15 13.37
CA LYS A 15 -17.18 18.89 13.79
C LYS A 15 -16.51 17.82 12.93
N MET A 16 -17.22 16.74 12.67
CA MET A 16 -16.72 15.67 11.79
C MET A 16 -16.43 16.21 10.37
N LEU A 17 -17.36 16.99 9.81
CA LEU A 17 -17.21 17.59 8.47
C LEU A 17 -16.05 18.58 8.39
N GLU A 18 -15.82 19.39 9.44
CA GLU A 18 -14.65 20.27 9.51
C GLU A 18 -13.35 19.47 9.38
N GLY A 19 -13.23 18.34 10.10
CA GLY A 19 -12.06 17.46 10.03
C GLY A 19 -11.87 16.81 8.66
N VAL A 20 -12.97 16.32 8.05
CA VAL A 20 -12.96 15.81 6.67
C VAL A 20 -12.40 16.85 5.69
N ASN A 21 -12.92 18.07 5.77
CA ASN A 21 -12.53 19.14 4.84
C ASN A 21 -11.06 19.53 5.03
N VAL A 22 -10.57 19.66 6.26
CA VAL A 22 -9.15 20.00 6.51
C VAL A 22 -8.22 18.97 5.87
N LEU A 23 -8.48 17.68 6.10
CA LEU A 23 -7.65 16.63 5.50
C LEU A 23 -7.78 16.59 3.98
N ALA A 24 -9.00 16.54 3.48
CA ALA A 24 -9.23 16.44 2.04
C ALA A 24 -8.70 17.64 1.26
N ASP A 25 -8.81 18.85 1.82
CA ASP A 25 -8.31 20.07 1.19
C ASP A 25 -6.77 20.09 1.10
N ALA A 26 -6.08 19.50 2.08
CA ALA A 26 -4.64 19.34 2.03
C ALA A 26 -4.21 18.28 1.00
N VAL A 27 -4.97 17.17 0.87
CA VAL A 27 -4.65 16.08 -0.05
C VAL A 27 -4.98 16.43 -1.51
N LYS A 28 -6.16 17.03 -1.77
CA LYS A 28 -6.67 17.25 -3.14
C LYS A 28 -5.84 18.19 -4.01
N VAL A 29 -4.95 19.02 -3.41
CA VAL A 29 -4.05 19.92 -4.16
C VAL A 29 -3.02 19.15 -4.98
N THR A 30 -2.80 17.88 -4.67
CA THR A 30 -1.83 17.01 -5.37
C THR A 30 -2.43 16.37 -6.63
N LEU A 31 -3.76 16.41 -6.82
CA LEU A 31 -4.46 15.68 -7.87
C LEU A 31 -4.20 16.22 -9.27
N GLY A 32 -3.89 15.32 -10.20
CA GLY A 32 -3.79 15.59 -11.63
C GLY A 32 -2.44 16.14 -12.08
N PRO A 33 -2.26 16.38 -13.40
CA PRO A 33 -0.96 16.72 -13.99
C PRO A 33 -0.39 18.06 -13.52
N LYS A 34 -1.25 19.00 -13.10
CA LYS A 34 -0.85 20.28 -12.50
C LYS A 34 -1.04 20.32 -10.98
N GLY A 35 -1.17 19.15 -10.35
CA GLY A 35 -1.15 19.00 -8.90
C GLY A 35 0.17 19.49 -8.30
N ARG A 36 0.10 20.01 -7.06
CA ARG A 36 1.23 20.64 -6.37
C ARG A 36 1.74 19.75 -5.24
N ASN A 37 3.00 19.98 -4.89
CA ASN A 37 3.61 19.31 -3.75
C ASN A 37 3.05 19.82 -2.43
N VAL A 38 3.01 18.95 -1.44
CA VAL A 38 2.78 19.27 -0.03
C VAL A 38 4.10 19.08 0.72
N VAL A 39 4.41 20.00 1.64
CA VAL A 39 5.58 19.93 2.51
C VAL A 39 5.14 19.42 3.87
N LEU A 40 5.74 18.33 4.31
CA LEU A 40 5.47 17.69 5.59
C LEU A 40 6.64 17.94 6.55
N ASP A 41 6.33 18.44 7.75
CA ASP A 41 7.32 18.61 8.81
C ASP A 41 7.71 17.25 9.38
N LYS A 42 8.97 17.11 9.80
CA LYS A 42 9.46 15.92 10.48
C LYS A 42 10.08 16.28 11.82
N SER A 43 9.83 15.47 12.82
CA SER A 43 10.42 15.64 14.16
C SER A 43 11.96 15.64 14.15
N PHE A 44 12.57 14.98 13.15
CA PHE A 44 14.01 14.92 12.92
C PHE A 44 14.31 14.90 11.42
N GLY A 45 15.31 15.67 10.98
CA GLY A 45 15.74 15.74 9.58
C GLY A 45 15.12 16.90 8.80
N ALA A 46 15.26 16.85 7.48
CA ALA A 46 14.66 17.85 6.59
C ALA A 46 13.16 17.54 6.36
N PRO A 47 12.34 18.58 6.11
CA PRO A 47 10.94 18.38 5.70
C PRO A 47 10.84 17.48 4.46
N THR A 48 9.82 16.63 4.42
CA THR A 48 9.53 15.80 3.24
C THR A 48 8.65 16.57 2.28
N ILE A 49 8.94 16.47 0.99
CA ILE A 49 8.13 17.04 -0.09
C ILE A 49 7.52 15.86 -0.84
N THR A 50 6.19 15.84 -0.95
CA THR A 50 5.48 14.73 -1.61
C THR A 50 4.26 15.21 -2.38
N LYS A 51 3.85 14.41 -3.38
CA LYS A 51 2.55 14.50 -4.05
C LYS A 51 1.65 13.30 -3.73
N ASP A 52 2.17 12.30 -3.02
CA ASP A 52 1.39 11.13 -2.64
C ASP A 52 0.31 11.51 -1.61
N GLY A 53 -0.95 11.20 -1.96
CA GLY A 53 -2.10 11.54 -1.13
C GLY A 53 -2.16 10.78 0.18
N VAL A 54 -1.72 9.51 0.24
CA VAL A 54 -1.72 8.74 1.48
C VAL A 54 -0.68 9.24 2.45
N SER A 55 0.51 9.61 1.98
CA SER A 55 1.57 10.20 2.81
C SER A 55 1.11 11.52 3.43
N VAL A 56 0.46 12.39 2.64
CA VAL A 56 -0.13 13.62 3.18
C VAL A 56 -1.21 13.33 4.20
N ALA A 57 -2.12 12.38 3.92
CA ALA A 57 -3.21 12.04 4.82
C ALA A 57 -2.72 11.46 6.15
N ARG A 58 -1.64 10.67 6.14
CA ARG A 58 -1.06 10.04 7.34
C ARG A 58 -0.51 11.05 8.35
N GLU A 59 0.06 12.16 7.88
CA GLU A 59 0.67 13.17 8.74
C GLU A 59 -0.35 14.15 9.35
N ILE A 60 -1.60 14.18 8.87
CA ILE A 60 -2.60 15.11 9.38
C ILE A 60 -3.21 14.57 10.66
N GLU A 61 -2.98 15.31 11.76
CA GLU A 61 -3.59 15.13 13.06
C GLU A 61 -4.10 16.47 13.58
N LEU A 62 -5.35 16.51 14.07
CA LEU A 62 -6.00 17.74 14.47
C LEU A 62 -6.13 17.81 16.01
N GLU A 63 -5.93 19.00 16.57
CA GLU A 63 -6.01 19.24 18.02
C GLU A 63 -7.43 18.98 18.57
N ASP A 64 -8.48 19.42 17.86
CA ASP A 64 -9.87 19.11 18.22
C ASP A 64 -10.15 17.63 17.94
N LYS A 65 -10.37 16.85 18.98
CA LYS A 65 -10.58 15.39 18.90
C LYS A 65 -11.79 15.00 18.04
N PHE A 66 -12.84 15.82 17.99
CA PHE A 66 -14.01 15.55 17.17
C PHE A 66 -13.72 15.82 15.68
N GLN A 67 -13.00 16.90 15.38
CA GLN A 67 -12.51 17.12 14.01
C GLN A 67 -11.54 16.03 13.61
N ASN A 68 -10.62 15.65 14.50
CA ASN A 68 -9.65 14.60 14.24
C ASN A 68 -10.31 13.26 13.91
N MET A 69 -11.41 12.88 14.57
CA MET A 69 -12.16 11.67 14.19
C MET A 69 -12.67 11.75 12.74
N GLY A 70 -13.14 12.90 12.27
CA GLY A 70 -13.53 13.09 10.87
C GLY A 70 -12.36 12.96 9.91
N ALA A 71 -11.22 13.55 10.24
CA ALA A 71 -9.99 13.42 9.47
C ALA A 71 -9.51 11.96 9.42
N GLN A 72 -9.49 11.25 10.56
CA GLN A 72 -9.07 9.85 10.63
C GLN A 72 -9.95 8.92 9.78
N MET A 73 -11.26 9.17 9.66
CA MET A 73 -12.12 8.37 8.79
C MET A 73 -11.78 8.55 7.30
N VAL A 74 -11.43 9.76 6.86
CA VAL A 74 -10.97 9.98 5.47
C VAL A 74 -9.55 9.45 5.25
N LYS A 75 -8.69 9.52 6.25
CA LYS A 75 -7.37 8.86 6.25
C LYS A 75 -7.49 7.35 6.02
N GLU A 76 -8.49 6.70 6.63
CA GLU A 76 -8.79 5.29 6.41
C GLU A 76 -9.17 5.02 4.95
N VAL A 77 -9.97 5.90 4.31
CA VAL A 77 -10.30 5.77 2.87
C VAL A 77 -9.05 5.77 2.00
N ALA A 78 -8.14 6.71 2.24
CA ALA A 78 -6.88 6.79 1.50
C ALA A 78 -6.01 5.55 1.72
N SER A 79 -5.92 5.06 2.96
CA SER A 79 -5.17 3.85 3.30
C SER A 79 -5.73 2.61 2.64
N GLN A 80 -7.06 2.40 2.67
CA GLN A 80 -7.71 1.26 2.00
C GLN A 80 -7.55 1.30 0.48
N ALA A 81 -7.60 2.47 -0.15
CA ALA A 81 -7.34 2.61 -1.58
C ALA A 81 -5.89 2.22 -1.91
N ASN A 82 -4.94 2.66 -1.11
CA ASN A 82 -3.54 2.29 -1.23
C ASN A 82 -3.33 0.77 -1.07
N ASP A 83 -3.89 0.16 -0.03
CA ASP A 83 -3.74 -1.27 0.26
C ASP A 83 -4.34 -2.16 -0.85
N ALA A 84 -5.45 -1.72 -1.47
CA ALA A 84 -6.15 -2.49 -2.49
C ALA A 84 -5.54 -2.36 -3.90
N ALA A 85 -5.06 -1.16 -4.26
CA ALA A 85 -4.65 -0.85 -5.64
C ALA A 85 -3.30 -0.11 -5.74
N GLY A 86 -2.72 0.31 -4.61
CA GLY A 86 -1.44 1.02 -4.54
C GLY A 86 -1.44 2.42 -5.14
N ASP A 87 -2.61 2.90 -5.60
CA ASP A 87 -2.81 4.21 -6.21
C ASP A 87 -4.25 4.68 -5.98
N GLY A 88 -4.59 5.90 -6.43
CA GLY A 88 -5.95 6.47 -6.34
C GLY A 88 -6.32 7.04 -4.97
N THR A 89 -5.38 7.19 -4.08
CA THR A 89 -5.57 7.69 -2.70
C THR A 89 -6.18 9.09 -2.67
N THR A 90 -5.67 9.99 -3.51
CA THR A 90 -6.20 11.35 -3.67
C THR A 90 -7.60 11.35 -4.28
N THR A 91 -7.85 10.52 -5.30
CA THR A 91 -9.19 10.39 -5.93
C THR A 91 -10.21 9.87 -4.92
N ALA A 92 -9.85 8.86 -4.12
CA ALA A 92 -10.71 8.32 -3.07
C ALA A 92 -11.05 9.37 -1.99
N THR A 93 -10.06 10.17 -1.59
CA THR A 93 -10.23 11.28 -0.64
C THR A 93 -11.19 12.35 -1.18
N VAL A 94 -11.04 12.75 -2.44
CA VAL A 94 -11.92 13.73 -3.11
C VAL A 94 -13.36 13.21 -3.23
N LEU A 95 -13.52 11.94 -3.59
CA LEU A 95 -14.83 11.29 -3.66
C LEU A 95 -15.50 11.23 -2.28
N ALA A 96 -14.75 10.83 -1.24
CA ALA A 96 -15.26 10.76 0.12
C ALA A 96 -15.71 12.14 0.62
N GLN A 97 -14.90 13.18 0.42
CA GLN A 97 -15.26 14.55 0.75
C GLN A 97 -16.54 14.99 0.04
N ALA A 98 -16.66 14.71 -1.25
CA ALA A 98 -17.84 15.08 -2.04
C ALA A 98 -19.11 14.37 -1.55
N ILE A 99 -19.04 13.05 -1.29
CA ILE A 99 -20.18 12.27 -0.79
C ILE A 99 -20.61 12.76 0.60
N VAL A 100 -19.65 12.99 1.52
CA VAL A 100 -19.96 13.47 2.87
C VAL A 100 -20.59 14.88 2.82
N ASN A 101 -20.00 15.80 2.04
CA ASN A 101 -20.52 17.16 1.92
C ASN A 101 -21.96 17.19 1.37
N GLU A 102 -22.24 16.48 0.28
CA GLU A 102 -23.59 16.44 -0.32
C GLU A 102 -24.57 15.63 0.55
N GLY A 103 -24.13 14.52 1.14
CA GLY A 103 -24.95 13.69 2.01
C GLY A 103 -25.38 14.41 3.29
N LEU A 104 -24.46 15.10 3.96
CA LEU A 104 -24.80 15.84 5.18
C LEU A 104 -25.71 17.05 4.91
N LYS A 105 -25.67 17.66 3.72
CA LYS A 105 -26.67 18.66 3.31
C LYS A 105 -28.10 18.07 3.26
N ALA A 106 -28.22 16.83 2.70
CA ALA A 106 -29.50 16.15 2.65
C ALA A 106 -30.00 15.75 4.05
N VAL A 107 -29.11 15.30 4.94
CA VAL A 107 -29.44 15.00 6.34
C VAL A 107 -29.89 16.27 7.08
N ALA A 108 -29.20 17.40 6.88
CA ALA A 108 -29.59 18.68 7.47
C ALA A 108 -30.94 19.17 6.94
N ALA A 109 -31.33 18.81 5.73
CA ALA A 109 -32.66 19.03 5.16
C ALA A 109 -33.75 18.10 5.72
N GLY A 110 -33.42 17.20 6.65
CA GLY A 110 -34.35 16.31 7.33
C GLY A 110 -34.57 14.94 6.69
N MET A 111 -33.75 14.54 5.72
CA MET A 111 -33.82 13.23 5.09
C MET A 111 -33.26 12.14 5.97
N ASN A 112 -33.81 10.92 5.88
CA ASN A 112 -33.37 9.77 6.65
C ASN A 112 -31.96 9.34 6.18
N PRO A 113 -30.94 9.42 7.05
CA PRO A 113 -29.56 9.10 6.66
C PRO A 113 -29.37 7.61 6.26
N MET A 114 -30.17 6.70 6.81
CA MET A 114 -30.08 5.28 6.47
C MET A 114 -30.58 5.00 5.05
N ASP A 115 -31.63 5.69 4.59
CA ASP A 115 -32.12 5.56 3.23
C ASP A 115 -31.23 6.29 2.23
N LEU A 116 -30.67 7.45 2.61
CA LEU A 116 -29.61 8.11 1.83
C LEU A 116 -28.45 7.15 1.57
N LYS A 117 -27.96 6.47 2.62
CA LYS A 117 -26.88 5.49 2.50
C LYS A 117 -27.26 4.35 1.54
N ARG A 118 -28.45 3.76 1.67
CA ARG A 118 -28.93 2.71 0.76
C ARG A 118 -28.95 3.15 -0.70
N GLY A 119 -29.35 4.41 -0.94
CA GLY A 119 -29.33 5.00 -2.27
C GLY A 119 -27.92 5.17 -2.82
N ILE A 120 -26.98 5.67 -1.99
CA ILE A 120 -25.56 5.78 -2.33
C ILE A 120 -24.98 4.41 -2.66
N ASP A 121 -25.18 3.41 -1.80
CA ASP A 121 -24.69 2.05 -1.99
C ASP A 121 -25.19 1.46 -3.31
N LYS A 122 -26.49 1.63 -3.62
CA LYS A 122 -27.11 1.17 -4.87
C LYS A 122 -26.49 1.81 -6.11
N ALA A 123 -26.24 3.11 -6.06
CA ALA A 123 -25.59 3.84 -7.15
C ALA A 123 -24.13 3.39 -7.36
N VAL A 124 -23.39 3.17 -6.28
CA VAL A 124 -21.99 2.75 -6.35
C VAL A 124 -21.87 1.33 -6.92
N VAL A 125 -22.74 0.40 -6.53
CA VAL A 125 -22.75 -0.96 -7.13
C VAL A 125 -22.98 -0.87 -8.64
N ALA A 126 -24.00 -0.13 -9.08
CA ALA A 126 -24.28 0.06 -10.51
C ALA A 126 -23.13 0.76 -11.26
N ALA A 127 -22.53 1.79 -10.64
CA ALA A 127 -21.40 2.51 -11.24
C ALA A 127 -20.16 1.62 -11.40
N VAL A 128 -19.89 0.73 -10.44
CA VAL A 128 -18.77 -0.23 -10.53
C VAL A 128 -18.99 -1.24 -11.66
N GLU A 129 -20.22 -1.70 -11.88
CA GLU A 129 -20.55 -2.57 -13.02
C GLU A 129 -20.31 -1.84 -14.36
N GLU A 130 -20.73 -0.58 -14.46
CA GLU A 130 -20.47 0.24 -15.65
C GLU A 130 -18.97 0.52 -15.86
N LEU A 131 -18.20 0.80 -14.80
CA LEU A 131 -16.74 0.97 -14.89
C LEU A 131 -16.07 -0.30 -15.43
N LYS A 132 -16.49 -1.48 -14.97
CA LYS A 132 -15.99 -2.76 -15.50
C LYS A 132 -16.39 -2.97 -16.96
N ALA A 133 -17.59 -2.56 -17.36
CA ALA A 133 -18.04 -2.64 -18.75
C ALA A 133 -17.30 -1.67 -19.69
N LEU A 134 -16.81 -0.55 -19.18
CA LEU A 134 -16.00 0.44 -19.90
C LEU A 134 -14.52 0.04 -19.98
N SER A 135 -14.09 -0.95 -19.22
CA SER A 135 -12.68 -1.38 -19.14
C SER A 135 -12.19 -1.98 -20.45
N VAL A 136 -11.00 -1.57 -20.85
CA VAL A 136 -10.26 -2.11 -21.99
C VAL A 136 -9.05 -2.88 -21.47
N PRO A 137 -8.75 -4.11 -21.95
CA PRO A 137 -7.58 -4.86 -21.52
C PRO A 137 -6.28 -4.09 -21.74
N CYS A 138 -5.37 -4.12 -20.76
CA CYS A 138 -4.04 -3.52 -20.83
C CYS A 138 -3.02 -4.61 -21.17
N GLU A 139 -2.84 -4.90 -22.48
CA GLU A 139 -2.05 -6.05 -22.92
C GLU A 139 -0.73 -5.68 -23.58
N ASP A 140 -0.60 -4.49 -24.14
CA ASP A 140 0.59 -4.08 -24.85
C ASP A 140 1.55 -3.25 -23.99
N THR A 141 2.85 -3.34 -24.29
CA THR A 141 3.92 -2.61 -23.60
C THR A 141 3.70 -1.10 -23.66
N LYS A 142 3.05 -0.60 -24.72
CA LYS A 142 2.75 0.83 -24.87
C LYS A 142 1.68 1.29 -23.89
N ALA A 143 0.58 0.53 -23.72
CA ALA A 143 -0.46 0.85 -22.74
C ALA A 143 0.11 0.80 -21.31
N ILE A 144 0.94 -0.20 -21.01
CA ILE A 144 1.67 -0.31 -19.74
C ILE A 144 2.52 0.95 -19.48
N ALA A 145 3.33 1.37 -20.46
CA ALA A 145 4.16 2.57 -20.35
C ALA A 145 3.30 3.84 -20.16
N GLN A 146 2.15 3.94 -20.82
CA GLN A 146 1.23 5.07 -20.67
C GLN A 146 0.62 5.14 -19.27
N VAL A 147 0.15 4.03 -18.70
CA VAL A 147 -0.35 3.96 -17.33
C VAL A 147 0.73 4.39 -16.33
N GLY A 148 1.95 3.81 -16.44
CA GLY A 148 3.08 4.18 -15.59
C GLY A 148 3.45 5.66 -15.71
N THR A 149 3.40 6.22 -16.93
CA THR A 149 3.65 7.65 -17.18
C THR A 149 2.61 8.53 -16.48
N ILE A 150 1.33 8.20 -16.59
CA ILE A 150 0.24 8.99 -15.96
C ILE A 150 0.34 8.93 -14.44
N SER A 151 0.50 7.76 -13.86
CA SER A 151 0.65 7.60 -12.41
C SER A 151 1.92 8.29 -11.89
N ALA A 152 3.00 8.29 -12.67
CA ALA A 152 4.24 9.03 -12.38
C ALA A 152 4.17 10.55 -12.67
N ASN A 153 2.99 11.17 -12.66
CA ASN A 153 2.82 12.60 -12.93
C ASN A 153 3.34 13.05 -14.30
N SER A 154 3.08 12.27 -15.35
CA SER A 154 3.50 12.49 -16.74
C SER A 154 5.00 12.33 -16.99
N ASP A 155 5.71 11.61 -16.12
CA ASP A 155 7.11 11.24 -16.30
C ASP A 155 7.22 9.98 -17.18
N SER A 156 7.51 10.16 -18.46
CA SER A 156 7.63 9.06 -19.42
C SER A 156 8.86 8.15 -19.16
N SER A 157 9.89 8.63 -18.46
CA SER A 157 11.05 7.80 -18.13
C SER A 157 10.66 6.69 -17.16
N VAL A 158 9.82 7.02 -16.17
CA VAL A 158 9.27 6.07 -15.20
C VAL A 158 8.34 5.05 -15.88
N GLY A 159 7.42 5.52 -16.74
CA GLY A 159 6.54 4.60 -17.48
C GLY A 159 7.29 3.61 -18.35
N ASN A 160 8.33 4.08 -19.04
CA ASN A 160 9.14 3.23 -19.93
C ASN A 160 9.96 2.19 -19.16
N ILE A 161 10.61 2.57 -18.05
CA ILE A 161 11.41 1.62 -17.27
C ILE A 161 10.55 0.52 -16.62
N ILE A 162 9.32 0.87 -16.18
CA ILE A 162 8.36 -0.11 -15.66
C ILE A 162 7.91 -1.08 -16.77
N ALA A 163 7.58 -0.56 -17.96
CA ALA A 163 7.19 -1.39 -19.09
C ALA A 163 8.33 -2.33 -19.53
N GLU A 164 9.58 -1.84 -19.57
CA GLU A 164 10.76 -2.67 -19.84
C GLU A 164 10.97 -3.73 -18.75
N ALA A 165 10.79 -3.37 -17.48
CA ALA A 165 10.87 -4.34 -16.38
C ALA A 165 9.83 -5.45 -16.53
N MET A 166 8.57 -5.11 -16.82
CA MET A 166 7.51 -6.09 -17.05
C MET A 166 7.76 -6.97 -18.29
N GLU A 167 8.38 -6.43 -19.33
CA GLU A 167 8.74 -7.23 -20.50
C GLU A 167 9.82 -8.27 -20.18
N LYS A 168 10.80 -7.92 -19.33
CA LYS A 168 11.90 -8.82 -18.94
C LYS A 168 11.46 -9.92 -17.98
N VAL A 169 10.65 -9.62 -16.97
CA VAL A 169 10.25 -10.60 -15.94
C VAL A 169 8.86 -11.20 -16.17
N GLY A 170 8.12 -10.71 -17.15
CA GLY A 170 6.73 -11.11 -17.41
C GLY A 170 5.72 -10.32 -16.59
N ARG A 171 4.42 -10.49 -16.93
CA ARG A 171 3.32 -9.75 -16.29
C ARG A 171 3.17 -10.05 -14.81
N ASP A 172 3.39 -11.30 -14.42
CA ASP A 172 3.33 -11.78 -13.04
C ASP A 172 4.70 -11.73 -12.35
N GLY A 173 5.71 -11.17 -13.03
CA GLY A 173 7.07 -11.07 -12.54
C GLY A 173 7.21 -10.09 -11.38
N VAL A 174 8.23 -10.35 -10.56
CA VAL A 174 8.51 -9.50 -9.40
C VAL A 174 9.35 -8.30 -9.84
N ILE A 175 8.86 -7.10 -9.52
CA ILE A 175 9.58 -5.85 -9.75
C ILE A 175 9.69 -5.14 -8.39
N THR A 176 10.89 -4.74 -8.03
CA THR A 176 11.19 -3.97 -6.81
C THR A 176 11.84 -2.64 -7.15
N VAL A 177 11.70 -1.66 -6.28
CA VAL A 177 12.28 -0.33 -6.44
C VAL A 177 13.29 -0.10 -5.33
N GLU A 178 14.49 0.30 -5.68
CA GLU A 178 15.58 0.56 -4.74
C GLU A 178 16.20 1.94 -4.98
N GLU A 179 16.86 2.47 -3.97
CA GLU A 179 17.67 3.67 -4.12
C GLU A 179 18.97 3.33 -4.87
N GLY A 180 19.20 3.99 -6.00
CA GLY A 180 20.41 3.86 -6.79
C GLY A 180 21.54 4.77 -6.30
N GLN A 181 22.73 4.54 -6.83
CA GLN A 181 23.89 5.43 -6.58
C GLN A 181 24.18 6.36 -7.77
N ALA A 182 23.52 6.12 -8.90
CA ALA A 182 23.67 6.90 -10.12
C ALA A 182 22.70 8.10 -10.14
N LEU A 183 22.93 9.05 -11.05
CA LEU A 183 22.00 10.16 -11.30
C LEU A 183 20.81 9.76 -12.18
N GLN A 184 20.92 8.64 -12.90
CA GLN A 184 19.90 8.12 -13.79
C GLN A 184 19.35 6.82 -13.22
N ASP A 185 18.11 6.50 -13.61
CA ASP A 185 17.49 5.24 -13.25
C ASP A 185 18.13 4.08 -14.01
N GLU A 186 18.30 2.97 -13.33
CA GLU A 186 18.87 1.74 -13.90
C GLU A 186 17.91 0.57 -13.67
N LEU A 187 17.87 -0.37 -14.61
CA LEU A 187 17.08 -1.59 -14.52
C LEU A 187 18.01 -2.80 -14.55
N ASP A 188 18.06 -3.51 -13.43
CA ASP A 188 18.75 -4.80 -13.31
C ASP A 188 17.74 -5.95 -13.20
N VAL A 189 18.08 -7.10 -13.75
CA VAL A 189 17.35 -8.35 -13.53
C VAL A 189 18.29 -9.30 -12.79
N VAL A 190 17.85 -9.74 -11.61
CA VAL A 190 18.66 -10.58 -10.73
C VAL A 190 17.91 -11.87 -10.36
N GLU A 191 18.65 -12.88 -9.91
CA GLU A 191 18.05 -14.10 -9.37
C GLU A 191 17.25 -13.77 -8.11
N GLY A 192 16.02 -14.30 -8.04
CA GLY A 192 15.17 -14.01 -6.89
C GLY A 192 13.79 -14.64 -7.03
N MET A 193 13.02 -14.58 -5.95
CA MET A 193 11.63 -15.01 -5.97
C MET A 193 10.79 -14.31 -4.91
N GLN A 194 9.48 -14.23 -5.18
CA GLN A 194 8.48 -13.79 -4.21
C GLN A 194 7.50 -14.91 -3.88
N PHE A 195 7.07 -14.95 -2.62
CA PHE A 195 5.98 -15.82 -2.18
C PHE A 195 5.04 -15.10 -1.21
N ASP A 196 3.79 -15.55 -1.19
CA ASP A 196 2.65 -14.98 -0.47
C ASP A 196 2.63 -15.35 1.02
N ARG A 197 3.65 -14.93 1.75
CA ARG A 197 3.74 -15.01 3.21
C ARG A 197 4.45 -13.78 3.74
N GLY A 198 3.80 -13.03 4.60
CA GLY A 198 4.38 -11.87 5.25
C GLY A 198 4.98 -12.17 6.62
N TYR A 199 5.42 -11.13 7.31
CA TYR A 199 6.01 -11.26 8.65
C TYR A 199 5.01 -11.80 9.68
N LEU A 200 5.48 -12.62 10.60
CA LEU A 200 4.67 -13.21 11.68
C LEU A 200 4.33 -12.21 12.80
N SER A 201 5.03 -11.10 12.88
CA SER A 201 4.80 -10.07 13.87
C SER A 201 5.12 -8.67 13.33
N PRO A 202 4.23 -7.67 13.54
CA PRO A 202 4.51 -6.28 13.19
C PRO A 202 5.72 -5.68 13.91
N TYR A 203 6.14 -6.27 15.02
CA TYR A 203 7.33 -5.83 15.77
C TYR A 203 8.66 -6.13 15.05
N PHE A 204 8.64 -6.83 13.94
CA PHE A 204 9.81 -7.00 13.07
C PHE A 204 10.00 -5.82 12.12
N ILE A 205 8.98 -4.98 11.90
CA ILE A 205 9.03 -3.83 10.99
C ILE A 205 10.18 -2.91 11.37
N ASN A 206 11.06 -2.64 10.42
CA ASN A 206 12.18 -1.69 10.54
C ASN A 206 12.05 -0.50 9.59
N ASN A 207 11.20 -0.61 8.57
CA ASN A 207 10.78 0.50 7.71
C ASN A 207 9.33 0.87 8.06
N GLN A 208 9.17 1.87 8.93
CA GLN A 208 7.86 2.30 9.43
C GLN A 208 7.00 2.96 8.33
N GLU A 209 7.62 3.63 7.37
CA GLU A 209 6.93 4.34 6.30
C GLU A 209 6.25 3.35 5.34
N ALA A 210 7.00 2.33 4.90
CA ALA A 210 6.46 1.28 4.03
C ALA A 210 5.72 0.15 4.80
N GLY A 211 5.79 0.11 6.13
CA GLY A 211 5.24 -0.98 6.92
C GLY A 211 5.91 -2.33 6.63
N SER A 212 7.19 -2.32 6.23
CA SER A 212 7.94 -3.48 5.77
C SER A 212 9.13 -3.82 6.67
N VAL A 213 9.68 -5.01 6.46
CA VAL A 213 10.96 -5.45 7.02
C VAL A 213 11.96 -5.56 5.88
N ASP A 214 13.03 -4.79 5.95
CA ASP A 214 14.13 -4.83 4.99
C ASP A 214 15.39 -5.40 5.65
N LEU A 215 15.89 -6.52 5.12
CA LEU A 215 17.09 -7.19 5.60
C LEU A 215 18.17 -7.15 4.52
N GLU A 216 19.28 -6.48 4.82
CA GLU A 216 20.45 -6.35 3.96
C GLU A 216 21.44 -7.48 4.23
N ASN A 217 21.85 -8.21 3.19
CA ASN A 217 22.75 -9.37 3.28
C ASN A 217 22.36 -10.39 4.38
N PRO A 218 21.09 -10.81 4.48
CA PRO A 218 20.65 -11.71 5.52
C PRO A 218 21.18 -13.12 5.33
N PHE A 219 21.29 -13.83 6.46
CA PHE A 219 21.22 -15.30 6.46
C PHE A 219 19.76 -15.74 6.40
N ILE A 220 19.50 -16.89 5.76
CA ILE A 220 18.16 -17.45 5.58
C ILE A 220 18.15 -18.87 6.14
N LEU A 221 17.39 -19.09 7.19
CA LEU A 221 17.20 -20.37 7.83
C LEU A 221 15.89 -21.01 7.34
N LEU A 222 15.97 -22.17 6.71
CA LEU A 222 14.84 -22.89 6.13
C LEU A 222 14.49 -24.13 6.97
N ILE A 223 13.28 -24.20 7.51
CA ILE A 223 12.87 -25.25 8.46
C ILE A 223 11.55 -25.87 8.03
N ASP A 224 11.52 -27.19 7.82
CA ASP A 224 10.29 -27.93 7.52
C ASP A 224 9.63 -28.50 8.79
N LYS A 225 9.51 -27.68 9.82
CA LYS A 225 8.72 -27.96 11.03
C LYS A 225 8.27 -26.68 11.72
N LYS A 226 7.39 -26.82 12.69
CA LYS A 226 7.02 -25.71 13.60
C LYS A 226 8.12 -25.48 14.62
N VAL A 227 8.37 -24.22 14.92
CA VAL A 227 9.35 -23.80 15.92
C VAL A 227 8.61 -23.09 17.06
N SER A 228 8.50 -23.75 18.21
CA SER A 228 7.90 -23.20 19.42
C SER A 228 8.90 -23.03 20.57
N ASN A 229 10.00 -23.82 20.55
CA ASN A 229 11.02 -23.81 21.58
C ASN A 229 12.25 -23.01 21.13
N ILE A 230 12.52 -21.91 21.81
CA ILE A 230 13.66 -21.04 21.48
C ILE A 230 15.02 -21.74 21.66
N ARG A 231 15.12 -22.74 22.53
CA ARG A 231 16.39 -23.42 22.82
C ARG A 231 16.99 -24.09 21.59
N GLU A 232 16.15 -24.58 20.69
CA GLU A 232 16.59 -25.19 19.43
C GLU A 232 17.25 -24.16 18.48
N LEU A 233 16.86 -22.88 18.57
CA LEU A 233 17.40 -21.79 17.75
C LEU A 233 18.63 -21.10 18.38
N LEU A 234 18.89 -21.28 19.68
CA LEU A 234 19.94 -20.55 20.38
C LEU A 234 21.33 -20.66 19.71
N PRO A 235 21.81 -21.85 19.31
CA PRO A 235 23.12 -21.97 18.67
C PRO A 235 23.21 -21.15 17.37
N THR A 236 22.17 -21.22 16.54
CA THR A 236 22.10 -20.46 15.27
C THR A 236 22.03 -18.96 15.54
N LEU A 237 21.20 -18.51 16.50
CA LEU A 237 21.08 -17.09 16.85
C LEU A 237 22.40 -16.53 17.38
N GLU A 238 23.14 -17.27 18.21
CA GLU A 238 24.46 -16.87 18.70
C GLU A 238 25.49 -16.77 17.57
N ALA A 239 25.48 -17.70 16.62
CA ALA A 239 26.37 -17.67 15.46
C ALA A 239 26.08 -16.47 14.55
N VAL A 240 24.81 -16.20 14.27
CA VAL A 240 24.35 -15.07 13.47
C VAL A 240 24.66 -13.73 14.17
N ALA A 241 24.43 -13.63 15.49
CA ALA A 241 24.77 -12.45 16.27
C ALA A 241 26.29 -12.14 16.21
N LYS A 242 27.14 -13.16 16.32
CA LYS A 242 28.61 -13.00 16.17
C LYS A 242 29.00 -12.53 14.78
N ALA A 243 28.28 -12.98 13.73
CA ALA A 243 28.51 -12.56 12.36
C ALA A 243 27.99 -11.14 12.09
N SER A 244 27.18 -10.54 12.99
CA SER A 244 26.58 -9.21 12.87
C SER A 244 25.76 -9.02 11.59
N ARG A 245 25.13 -10.08 11.10
CA ARG A 245 24.26 -10.06 9.92
C ARG A 245 22.80 -10.34 10.33
N PRO A 246 21.81 -9.84 9.57
CA PRO A 246 20.40 -10.16 9.80
C PRO A 246 20.11 -11.65 9.55
N LEU A 247 19.00 -12.14 10.14
CA LEU A 247 18.49 -13.50 9.93
C LEU A 247 17.03 -13.46 9.50
N LEU A 248 16.71 -14.12 8.39
CA LEU A 248 15.35 -14.50 8.04
C LEU A 248 15.12 -15.96 8.42
N ILE A 249 14.05 -16.24 9.15
CA ILE A 249 13.59 -17.59 9.47
C ILE A 249 12.35 -17.90 8.63
N ILE A 250 12.41 -18.94 7.79
CA ILE A 250 11.29 -19.46 7.01
C ILE A 250 10.97 -20.85 7.54
N ALA A 251 9.85 -20.98 8.27
CA ALA A 251 9.47 -22.24 8.92
C ALA A 251 7.99 -22.56 8.63
N GLU A 252 7.56 -23.80 8.91
CA GLU A 252 6.13 -24.13 8.85
C GLU A 252 5.30 -23.15 9.68
N ASP A 253 5.75 -22.87 10.90
CA ASP A 253 5.26 -21.82 11.78
C ASP A 253 6.32 -21.47 12.83
N VAL A 254 6.29 -20.23 13.35
CA VAL A 254 7.07 -19.83 14.52
C VAL A 254 6.11 -19.25 15.54
N GLU A 255 5.98 -19.90 16.69
CA GLU A 255 4.93 -19.57 17.66
C GLU A 255 5.45 -19.60 19.12
N GLY A 256 4.61 -19.15 20.04
CA GLY A 256 4.84 -19.27 21.48
C GLY A 256 6.10 -18.53 21.96
N GLU A 257 6.92 -19.23 22.78
CA GLU A 257 8.13 -18.69 23.39
C GLU A 257 9.19 -18.31 22.32
N ALA A 258 9.28 -19.08 21.23
CA ALA A 258 10.24 -18.79 20.16
C ALA A 258 9.95 -17.45 19.50
N LEU A 259 8.71 -17.22 19.05
CA LEU A 259 8.32 -15.94 18.43
C LEU A 259 8.50 -14.74 19.38
N ALA A 260 8.04 -14.87 20.63
CA ALA A 260 8.16 -13.81 21.63
C ALA A 260 9.62 -13.43 21.88
N THR A 261 10.51 -14.42 21.98
CA THR A 261 11.94 -14.18 22.20
C THR A 261 12.61 -13.54 20.99
N LEU A 262 12.28 -13.97 19.77
CA LEU A 262 12.79 -13.34 18.54
C LEU A 262 12.37 -11.87 18.46
N VAL A 263 11.10 -11.55 18.73
CA VAL A 263 10.59 -10.17 18.78
C VAL A 263 11.36 -9.33 19.80
N VAL A 264 11.54 -9.83 21.04
CA VAL A 264 12.25 -9.09 22.09
C VAL A 264 13.71 -8.84 21.71
N ASN A 265 14.40 -9.82 21.12
CA ASN A 265 15.79 -9.65 20.69
C ASN A 265 15.93 -8.69 19.52
N ASN A 266 14.99 -8.70 18.57
CA ASN A 266 14.94 -7.74 17.47
C ASN A 266 14.71 -6.30 18.00
N MET A 267 13.72 -6.10 18.87
CA MET A 267 13.43 -4.79 19.47
C MET A 267 14.60 -4.24 20.30
N ARG A 268 15.38 -5.11 20.95
CA ARG A 268 16.57 -4.72 21.72
C ARG A 268 17.81 -4.52 20.83
N GLY A 269 17.73 -4.78 19.53
CA GLY A 269 18.84 -4.68 18.61
C GLY A 269 19.96 -5.71 18.84
N ILE A 270 19.70 -6.80 19.57
CA ILE A 270 20.69 -7.87 19.85
C ILE A 270 20.93 -8.67 18.57
N VAL A 271 19.86 -9.03 17.86
CA VAL A 271 19.88 -9.70 16.55
C VAL A 271 18.80 -9.06 15.69
N LYS A 272 19.16 -8.62 14.49
CA LYS A 272 18.17 -8.23 13.47
C LYS A 272 17.57 -9.52 12.90
N VAL A 273 16.32 -9.80 13.21
CA VAL A 273 15.66 -11.05 12.82
C VAL A 273 14.24 -10.81 12.37
N ALA A 274 13.79 -11.55 11.38
CA ALA A 274 12.39 -11.67 11.01
C ALA A 274 12.02 -13.15 10.82
N ALA A 275 10.74 -13.46 11.02
CA ALA A 275 10.21 -14.79 10.82
C ALA A 275 8.95 -14.73 9.95
N VAL A 276 8.86 -15.65 8.99
CA VAL A 276 7.74 -15.82 8.07
C VAL A 276 7.34 -17.30 7.99
N LYS A 277 6.09 -17.57 7.59
CA LYS A 277 5.65 -18.92 7.29
C LYS A 277 6.19 -19.39 5.94
N ALA A 278 6.55 -20.65 5.85
CA ALA A 278 6.89 -21.28 4.58
C ALA A 278 5.66 -21.30 3.64
N PRO A 279 5.87 -21.06 2.33
CA PRO A 279 4.78 -21.11 1.36
C PRO A 279 4.28 -22.52 1.12
N GLY A 280 2.99 -22.68 0.84
CA GLY A 280 2.36 -23.98 0.57
C GLY A 280 2.05 -24.81 1.82
N PHE A 281 1.58 -26.05 1.60
CA PHE A 281 1.21 -27.01 2.64
C PHE A 281 1.68 -28.40 2.24
N GLY A 282 2.02 -29.25 3.24
CA GLY A 282 2.44 -30.63 3.02
C GLY A 282 3.63 -30.74 2.05
N ASP A 283 3.55 -31.64 1.07
CA ASP A 283 4.63 -31.88 0.11
C ASP A 283 4.95 -30.66 -0.76
N ARG A 284 3.96 -29.77 -1.02
CA ARG A 284 4.21 -28.51 -1.73
C ARG A 284 5.07 -27.57 -0.91
N ARG A 285 4.86 -27.48 0.40
CA ARG A 285 5.71 -26.69 1.29
C ARG A 285 7.15 -27.16 1.23
N LYS A 286 7.37 -28.48 1.31
CA LYS A 286 8.72 -29.07 1.19
C LYS A 286 9.36 -28.73 -0.15
N ALA A 287 8.61 -28.85 -1.24
CA ALA A 287 9.09 -28.51 -2.58
C ALA A 287 9.44 -27.03 -2.72
N MET A 288 8.62 -26.13 -2.17
CA MET A 288 8.88 -24.68 -2.16
C MET A 288 10.09 -24.32 -1.28
N LEU A 289 10.23 -24.91 -0.10
CA LEU A 289 11.42 -24.73 0.73
C LEU A 289 12.69 -25.18 0.00
N GLN A 290 12.64 -26.30 -0.76
CA GLN A 290 13.76 -26.76 -1.56
C GLN A 290 14.08 -25.80 -2.71
N ASP A 291 13.06 -25.19 -3.34
CA ASP A 291 13.25 -24.18 -4.37
C ASP A 291 13.96 -22.94 -3.81
N ILE A 292 13.55 -22.48 -2.61
CA ILE A 292 14.20 -21.37 -1.90
C ILE A 292 15.64 -21.74 -1.48
N ALA A 293 15.87 -22.99 -1.04
CA ALA A 293 17.21 -23.46 -0.67
C ALA A 293 18.17 -23.40 -1.87
N ILE A 294 17.73 -23.86 -3.03
CA ILE A 294 18.53 -23.81 -4.27
C ILE A 294 18.81 -22.37 -4.68
N LEU A 295 17.81 -21.49 -4.61
CA LEU A 295 17.95 -20.06 -4.94
C LEU A 295 18.94 -19.34 -4.03
N THR A 296 18.96 -19.70 -2.74
CA THR A 296 19.76 -18.99 -1.73
C THR A 296 21.05 -19.71 -1.35
N GLY A 297 21.32 -20.88 -1.93
CA GLY A 297 22.48 -21.70 -1.61
C GLY A 297 22.45 -22.32 -0.20
N GLY A 298 21.24 -22.43 0.40
CA GLY A 298 21.05 -22.99 1.74
C GLY A 298 20.59 -24.43 1.76
N THR A 299 20.35 -24.94 2.96
CA THR A 299 19.87 -26.30 3.21
C THR A 299 18.55 -26.26 3.97
N VAL A 300 17.58 -27.11 3.58
CA VAL A 300 16.32 -27.26 4.31
C VAL A 300 16.56 -28.15 5.52
N ILE A 301 16.32 -27.62 6.71
CA ILE A 301 16.42 -28.34 7.96
C ILE A 301 15.13 -29.16 8.18
N SER A 302 15.22 -30.45 8.09
CA SER A 302 14.12 -31.39 8.23
C SER A 302 14.54 -32.63 8.98
N GLU A 303 13.70 -33.13 9.87
CA GLU A 303 13.92 -34.37 10.60
C GLU A 303 13.96 -35.59 9.67
N GLU A 304 13.27 -35.54 8.53
CA GLU A 304 13.25 -36.59 7.52
C GLU A 304 14.64 -36.82 6.88
N VAL A 305 15.45 -35.76 6.78
CA VAL A 305 16.84 -35.86 6.29
C VAL A 305 17.87 -36.02 7.42
N GLY A 306 17.40 -36.12 8.67
CA GLY A 306 18.26 -36.28 9.83
C GLY A 306 18.99 -35.04 10.30
N LEU A 307 18.56 -33.84 9.84
CA LEU A 307 19.11 -32.57 10.25
C LEU A 307 18.33 -32.02 11.46
N GLU A 308 19.03 -31.81 12.56
CA GLU A 308 18.48 -31.23 13.79
C GLU A 308 18.78 -29.75 13.87
N LEU A 309 17.79 -28.95 14.26
CA LEU A 309 17.91 -27.49 14.32
C LEU A 309 19.03 -26.99 15.26
N GLU A 310 19.28 -27.72 16.34
CA GLU A 310 20.35 -27.43 17.31
C GLU A 310 21.79 -27.61 16.75
N LYS A 311 21.94 -28.33 15.64
CA LYS A 311 23.24 -28.63 15.01
C LYS A 311 23.52 -27.77 13.76
N VAL A 312 22.63 -26.85 13.41
CA VAL A 312 22.77 -25.98 12.24
C VAL A 312 23.98 -25.07 12.41
N VAL A 313 24.79 -25.01 11.36
CA VAL A 313 25.93 -24.10 11.24
C VAL A 313 25.67 -23.00 10.20
N LEU A 314 26.51 -21.97 10.16
CA LEU A 314 26.31 -20.84 9.24
C LEU A 314 26.36 -21.26 7.77
N GLU A 315 27.08 -22.31 7.45
CA GLU A 315 27.23 -22.89 6.11
C GLU A 315 25.93 -23.56 5.60
N ASP A 316 25.04 -23.95 6.49
CA ASP A 316 23.73 -24.51 6.15
C ASP A 316 22.70 -23.42 5.80
N LEU A 317 23.00 -22.18 6.19
CA LEU A 317 22.09 -21.05 5.98
C LEU A 317 22.19 -20.54 4.54
N GLY A 318 21.03 -20.35 3.90
CA GLY A 318 20.95 -19.61 2.66
C GLY A 318 21.34 -18.14 2.85
N GLN A 319 21.64 -17.46 1.76
CA GLN A 319 21.99 -16.05 1.76
C GLN A 319 21.37 -15.35 0.54
N ALA A 320 21.13 -14.07 0.68
CA ALA A 320 20.70 -13.19 -0.42
C ALA A 320 21.29 -11.80 -0.19
N LYS A 321 21.30 -10.97 -1.22
CA LYS A 321 21.73 -9.58 -1.10
C LYS A 321 20.70 -8.77 -0.29
N ARG A 322 19.42 -9.00 -0.51
CA ARG A 322 18.33 -8.34 0.21
C ARG A 322 17.11 -9.23 0.35
N VAL A 323 16.38 -9.06 1.45
CA VAL A 323 15.03 -9.62 1.61
C VAL A 323 14.09 -8.50 2.05
N ALA A 324 12.99 -8.33 1.33
CA ALA A 324 11.92 -7.41 1.65
C ALA A 324 10.66 -8.20 2.06
N ILE A 325 10.09 -7.88 3.23
CA ILE A 325 8.92 -8.57 3.77
C ILE A 325 7.84 -7.54 4.06
N THR A 326 6.69 -7.70 3.43
CA THR A 326 5.49 -6.93 3.71
C THR A 326 4.54 -7.72 4.61
N LYS A 327 3.36 -7.20 4.86
CA LYS A 327 2.30 -7.92 5.60
C LYS A 327 1.86 -9.20 4.88
N GLU A 328 1.90 -9.21 3.55
CA GLU A 328 1.36 -10.30 2.72
C GLU A 328 2.46 -11.12 2.01
N ASN A 329 3.60 -10.53 1.70
CA ASN A 329 4.60 -11.12 0.82
C ASN A 329 6.01 -11.08 1.39
N THR A 330 6.83 -12.06 0.98
CA THR A 330 8.29 -12.08 1.18
C THR A 330 8.97 -12.17 -0.17
N THR A 331 9.87 -11.22 -0.46
CA THR A 331 10.66 -11.15 -1.69
C THR A 331 12.13 -11.36 -1.36
N ILE A 332 12.75 -12.37 -1.95
CA ILE A 332 14.18 -12.66 -1.88
C ILE A 332 14.81 -12.11 -3.16
N ILE A 333 15.82 -11.27 -3.02
CA ILE A 333 16.46 -10.55 -4.13
C ILE A 333 17.93 -10.91 -4.14
N ASP A 334 18.43 -11.34 -5.30
CA ASP A 334 19.83 -11.67 -5.55
C ASP A 334 20.33 -12.75 -4.57
N GLY A 335 19.73 -13.94 -4.67
CA GLY A 335 20.16 -15.14 -3.92
C GLY A 335 21.52 -15.63 -4.43
N ILE A 336 22.33 -16.20 -3.54
CA ILE A 336 23.69 -16.67 -3.88
C ILE A 336 23.73 -18.08 -4.51
N GLY A 337 22.56 -18.66 -4.81
CA GLY A 337 22.48 -19.99 -5.43
C GLY A 337 23.19 -20.03 -6.80
N GLU A 338 23.77 -21.17 -7.13
CA GLU A 338 24.41 -21.35 -8.44
C GLU A 338 23.37 -21.41 -9.56
N GLU A 339 23.53 -20.60 -10.61
CA GLU A 339 22.64 -20.55 -11.78
C GLU A 339 22.41 -21.92 -12.42
N ALA A 340 23.45 -22.77 -12.45
CA ALA A 340 23.36 -24.13 -12.96
C ALA A 340 22.39 -25.00 -12.12
N MET A 341 22.36 -24.82 -10.80
CA MET A 341 21.45 -25.53 -9.90
C MET A 341 20.01 -25.03 -10.06
N ILE A 342 19.83 -23.74 -10.20
CA ILE A 342 18.51 -23.10 -10.44
C ILE A 342 17.94 -23.60 -11.79
N SER A 343 18.72 -23.52 -12.85
CA SER A 343 18.35 -24.02 -14.19
C SER A 343 18.02 -25.51 -14.18
N GLY A 344 18.82 -26.32 -13.48
CA GLY A 344 18.58 -27.76 -13.29
C GLY A 344 17.25 -28.01 -12.57
N ARG A 345 16.93 -27.21 -11.53
CA ARG A 345 15.66 -27.31 -10.81
C ARG A 345 14.47 -26.92 -11.66
N VAL A 346 14.58 -25.88 -12.45
CA VAL A 346 13.55 -25.47 -13.43
C VAL A 346 13.28 -26.58 -14.45
N ALA A 347 14.33 -27.20 -14.99
CA ALA A 347 14.18 -28.33 -15.90
C ALA A 347 13.48 -29.53 -15.24
N GLN A 348 13.81 -29.85 -13.99
CA GLN A 348 13.15 -30.91 -13.23
C GLN A 348 11.66 -30.63 -13.03
N ILE A 349 11.28 -29.38 -12.68
CA ILE A 349 9.87 -29.00 -12.49
C ILE A 349 9.13 -29.06 -13.83
N ARG A 350 9.73 -28.64 -14.95
CA ARG A 350 9.15 -28.75 -16.29
C ARG A 350 8.86 -30.21 -16.66
N GLN A 351 9.75 -31.12 -16.34
CA GLN A 351 9.50 -32.55 -16.54
C GLN A 351 8.31 -33.03 -15.69
N GLN A 352 8.19 -32.58 -14.42
CA GLN A 352 7.05 -32.89 -13.59
C GLN A 352 5.72 -32.38 -14.16
N ILE A 353 5.71 -31.22 -14.86
CA ILE A 353 4.53 -30.70 -15.55
C ILE A 353 4.08 -31.64 -16.67
N GLU A 354 5.02 -32.21 -17.44
CA GLU A 354 4.72 -33.17 -18.51
C GLU A 354 4.15 -34.49 -17.96
N GLU A 355 4.65 -34.93 -16.82
CA GLU A 355 4.21 -36.17 -16.14
C GLU A 355 2.91 -36.00 -15.35
N ALA A 356 2.53 -34.77 -14.97
CA ALA A 356 1.35 -34.50 -14.18
C ALA A 356 0.06 -34.78 -14.97
N THR A 357 -0.88 -35.47 -14.32
CA THR A 357 -2.18 -35.82 -14.91
C THR A 357 -3.31 -34.86 -14.54
N SER A 358 -3.14 -34.11 -13.44
CA SER A 358 -4.11 -33.14 -12.93
C SER A 358 -3.79 -31.73 -13.46
N ASP A 359 -4.79 -31.05 -14.04
CA ASP A 359 -4.63 -29.68 -14.50
C ASP A 359 -4.27 -28.72 -13.35
N TYR A 360 -4.81 -28.96 -12.16
CA TYR A 360 -4.46 -28.21 -10.95
C TYR A 360 -2.99 -28.41 -10.55
N ASP A 361 -2.45 -29.62 -10.64
CA ASP A 361 -1.05 -29.85 -10.30
C ASP A 361 -0.12 -29.24 -11.36
N LYS A 362 -0.51 -29.30 -12.64
CA LYS A 362 0.19 -28.60 -13.73
C LYS A 362 0.27 -27.11 -13.49
N GLU A 363 -0.86 -26.49 -13.14
CA GLU A 363 -0.93 -25.05 -12.81
C GLU A 363 0.03 -24.69 -11.66
N LYS A 364 0.00 -25.46 -10.58
CA LYS A 364 0.89 -25.21 -9.42
C LYS A 364 2.37 -25.45 -9.70
N LEU A 365 2.70 -26.36 -10.58
CA LEU A 365 4.07 -26.56 -11.04
C LEU A 365 4.51 -25.43 -11.98
N GLN A 366 3.61 -24.94 -12.83
CA GLN A 366 3.87 -23.77 -13.69
C GLN A 366 4.14 -22.51 -12.87
N GLU A 367 3.35 -22.26 -11.80
CA GLU A 367 3.61 -21.17 -10.86
C GLU A 367 5.01 -21.26 -10.25
N ARG A 368 5.47 -22.45 -9.87
CA ARG A 368 6.83 -22.65 -9.32
C ARG A 368 7.91 -22.34 -10.34
N VAL A 369 7.71 -22.79 -11.60
CA VAL A 369 8.65 -22.44 -12.68
C VAL A 369 8.71 -20.95 -12.90
N ALA A 370 7.56 -20.27 -12.97
CA ALA A 370 7.50 -18.82 -13.13
C ALA A 370 8.23 -18.08 -12.03
N LYS A 371 8.05 -18.49 -10.76
CA LYS A 371 8.72 -17.89 -9.61
C LYS A 371 10.24 -18.11 -9.59
N LEU A 372 10.73 -19.27 -10.06
CA LEU A 372 12.17 -19.58 -10.09
C LEU A 372 12.88 -19.01 -11.33
N ALA A 373 12.23 -19.07 -12.50
CA ALA A 373 12.84 -18.69 -13.78
C ALA A 373 12.67 -17.21 -14.11
N GLY A 374 11.69 -16.53 -13.51
CA GLY A 374 11.36 -15.13 -13.81
C GLY A 374 12.36 -14.13 -13.25
N GLY A 375 13.07 -14.47 -12.20
CA GLY A 375 13.93 -13.54 -11.47
C GLY A 375 13.16 -12.39 -10.83
N VAL A 376 13.90 -11.37 -10.41
CA VAL A 376 13.39 -10.10 -9.88
C VAL A 376 13.98 -8.95 -10.68
N ALA A 377 13.11 -8.11 -11.25
CA ALA A 377 13.55 -6.85 -11.84
C ALA A 377 13.72 -5.81 -10.72
N VAL A 378 14.89 -5.20 -10.64
CA VAL A 378 15.24 -4.18 -9.66
C VAL A 378 15.37 -2.84 -10.37
N ILE A 379 14.42 -1.94 -10.15
CA ILE A 379 14.51 -0.56 -10.63
C ILE A 379 15.29 0.25 -9.58
N LYS A 380 16.49 0.68 -9.94
CA LYS A 380 17.33 1.55 -9.12
C LYS A 380 17.08 2.99 -9.49
N VAL A 381 16.46 3.73 -8.58
CA VAL A 381 16.11 5.14 -8.81
C VAL A 381 17.33 6.02 -8.63
N GLY A 382 17.60 6.90 -9.61
CA GLY A 382 18.69 7.85 -9.59
C GLY A 382 18.21 9.27 -9.31
N ALA A 383 18.92 10.01 -8.44
CA ALA A 383 18.66 11.42 -8.17
C ALA A 383 19.92 12.15 -7.65
N ALA A 384 19.89 13.48 -7.64
CA ALA A 384 21.00 14.31 -7.19
C ALA A 384 21.03 14.50 -5.66
N THR A 385 19.88 14.39 -4.99
CA THR A 385 19.74 14.59 -3.55
C THR A 385 18.90 13.47 -2.93
N GLU A 386 19.11 13.21 -1.64
CA GLU A 386 18.34 12.21 -0.88
C GLU A 386 16.83 12.52 -0.86
N VAL A 387 16.46 13.80 -0.75
CA VAL A 387 15.04 14.22 -0.76
C VAL A 387 14.39 13.94 -2.12
N GLU A 388 15.09 14.24 -3.22
CA GLU A 388 14.64 13.95 -4.57
C GLU A 388 14.56 12.43 -4.83
N MET A 389 15.56 11.69 -4.33
CA MET A 389 15.62 10.23 -4.43
C MET A 389 14.38 9.59 -3.82
N LYS A 390 14.02 10.01 -2.62
CA LYS A 390 12.88 9.48 -1.90
C LYS A 390 11.56 9.79 -2.63
N GLU A 391 11.34 11.06 -3.01
CA GLU A 391 10.15 11.45 -3.79
C GLU A 391 10.02 10.64 -5.08
N LYS A 392 11.12 10.49 -5.81
CA LYS A 392 11.12 9.75 -7.07
C LYS A 392 10.88 8.26 -6.87
N LYS A 393 11.45 7.67 -5.80
CA LYS A 393 11.20 6.28 -5.44
C LYS A 393 9.73 6.03 -5.15
N ASP A 394 9.10 6.84 -4.29
CA ASP A 394 7.68 6.73 -3.96
C ASP A 394 6.83 6.82 -5.24
N ARG A 395 7.14 7.75 -6.12
CA ARG A 395 6.45 7.94 -7.42
C ARG A 395 6.62 6.75 -8.37
N VAL A 396 7.78 6.10 -8.39
CA VAL A 396 8.02 4.88 -9.17
C VAL A 396 7.25 3.70 -8.58
N GLU A 397 7.20 3.58 -7.26
CA GLU A 397 6.41 2.56 -6.56
C GLU A 397 4.91 2.71 -6.84
N ASP A 398 4.35 3.92 -6.77
CA ASP A 398 2.95 4.21 -7.12
C ASP A 398 2.65 3.84 -8.58
N ALA A 399 3.54 4.24 -9.51
CA ALA A 399 3.40 3.92 -10.92
C ALA A 399 3.46 2.40 -11.20
N LEU A 400 4.30 1.67 -10.46
CA LEU A 400 4.37 0.21 -10.55
C LEU A 400 3.08 -0.44 -10.06
N HIS A 401 2.51 0.02 -8.94
CA HIS A 401 1.25 -0.48 -8.42
C HIS A 401 0.08 -0.20 -9.37
N ALA A 402 -0.01 1.02 -9.90
CA ALA A 402 -1.01 1.39 -10.91
C ALA A 402 -0.91 0.52 -12.17
N THR A 403 0.31 0.25 -12.63
CA THR A 403 0.56 -0.58 -13.81
C THR A 403 0.13 -2.03 -13.57
N ARG A 404 0.42 -2.60 -12.40
CA ARG A 404 -0.09 -3.94 -12.02
C ARG A 404 -1.61 -3.98 -11.97
N ALA A 405 -2.24 -2.97 -11.37
CA ALA A 405 -3.69 -2.86 -11.31
C ALA A 405 -4.33 -2.78 -12.72
N ALA A 406 -3.64 -2.10 -13.67
CA ALA A 406 -4.07 -2.01 -15.06
C ALA A 406 -3.96 -3.35 -15.80
N VAL A 407 -2.89 -4.10 -15.57
CA VAL A 407 -2.71 -5.44 -16.15
C VAL A 407 -3.75 -6.41 -15.61
N GLU A 408 -4.13 -6.28 -14.33
CA GLU A 408 -5.09 -7.17 -13.66
C GLU A 408 -6.55 -6.95 -14.11
N GLU A 409 -7.02 -5.71 -14.17
CA GLU A 409 -8.44 -5.40 -14.44
C GLU A 409 -8.65 -4.50 -15.67
N GLY A 410 -7.61 -4.21 -16.44
CA GLY A 410 -7.70 -3.31 -17.58
C GLY A 410 -7.67 -1.84 -17.21
N VAL A 411 -7.91 -1.00 -18.21
CA VAL A 411 -7.86 0.47 -18.10
C VAL A 411 -9.16 1.10 -18.60
N VAL A 412 -9.44 2.29 -18.09
CA VAL A 412 -10.54 3.16 -18.51
C VAL A 412 -10.00 4.53 -18.92
N ALA A 413 -10.84 5.36 -19.53
CA ALA A 413 -10.49 6.74 -19.83
C ALA A 413 -10.19 7.51 -18.53
N GLY A 414 -8.97 8.06 -18.43
CA GLY A 414 -8.46 8.72 -17.25
C GLY A 414 -9.00 10.13 -17.04
N GLY A 415 -8.41 10.85 -16.07
CA GLY A 415 -8.77 12.23 -15.77
C GLY A 415 -10.19 12.42 -15.19
N GLY A 416 -10.77 11.37 -14.60
CA GLY A 416 -12.12 11.38 -14.06
C GLY A 416 -13.23 11.16 -15.10
N VAL A 417 -12.89 10.93 -16.36
CA VAL A 417 -13.87 10.74 -17.44
C VAL A 417 -14.69 9.48 -17.26
N ALA A 418 -14.05 8.36 -16.89
CA ALA A 418 -14.75 7.09 -16.67
C ALA A 418 -15.86 7.18 -15.62
N LEU A 419 -15.63 7.92 -14.52
CA LEU A 419 -16.66 8.17 -13.50
C LEU A 419 -17.84 8.94 -14.06
N ILE A 420 -17.62 9.96 -14.89
CA ILE A 420 -18.70 10.72 -15.56
C ILE A 420 -19.47 9.80 -16.51
N ARG A 421 -18.80 8.94 -17.28
CA ARG A 421 -19.47 7.98 -18.18
C ARG A 421 -20.31 6.97 -17.42
N ALA A 422 -19.75 6.38 -16.37
CA ALA A 422 -20.51 5.47 -15.49
C ALA A 422 -21.72 6.19 -14.87
N ALA A 423 -21.55 7.41 -14.34
CA ALA A 423 -22.63 8.19 -13.80
C ALA A 423 -23.75 8.48 -14.85
N SER A 424 -23.36 8.78 -16.10
CA SER A 424 -24.30 9.05 -17.18
C SER A 424 -25.15 7.83 -17.57
N LYS A 425 -24.61 6.62 -17.42
CA LYS A 425 -25.32 5.36 -17.72
C LYS A 425 -26.37 4.99 -16.68
N ILE A 426 -26.21 5.42 -15.44
CA ILE A 426 -27.08 5.08 -14.32
C ILE A 426 -28.02 6.23 -13.88
N THR A 427 -28.20 7.24 -14.72
CA THR A 427 -29.08 8.38 -14.41
C THR A 427 -30.55 8.01 -14.18
N GLU A 428 -31.02 6.90 -14.76
CA GLU A 428 -32.38 6.41 -14.62
C GLU A 428 -32.55 5.44 -13.43
N LEU A 429 -31.46 5.16 -12.68
CA LEU A 429 -31.50 4.30 -11.52
C LEU A 429 -32.42 4.89 -10.44
N GLN A 430 -33.35 4.07 -9.93
CA GLN A 430 -34.29 4.48 -8.91
C GLN A 430 -34.14 3.63 -7.64
N GLY A 431 -34.26 4.30 -6.50
CA GLY A 431 -34.39 3.68 -5.19
C GLY A 431 -35.82 3.26 -4.88
N ASP A 432 -36.01 2.67 -3.71
CA ASP A 432 -37.34 2.19 -3.26
C ASP A 432 -38.21 3.35 -2.71
N ASN A 433 -37.61 4.50 -2.43
CA ASN A 433 -38.27 5.72 -1.96
C ASN A 433 -37.48 6.97 -2.40
N GLU A 434 -38.08 8.16 -2.13
CA GLU A 434 -37.48 9.46 -2.55
C GLU A 434 -36.15 9.74 -1.85
N GLU A 435 -35.96 9.32 -0.61
CA GLU A 435 -34.72 9.53 0.15
C GLU A 435 -33.58 8.70 -0.44
N GLN A 436 -33.84 7.48 -0.89
CA GLN A 436 -32.87 6.67 -1.64
C GLN A 436 -32.57 7.30 -3.00
N ASN A 437 -33.56 7.89 -3.68
CA ASN A 437 -33.32 8.63 -4.92
C ASN A 437 -32.41 9.83 -4.70
N VAL A 438 -32.53 10.54 -3.57
CA VAL A 438 -31.58 11.61 -3.18
C VAL A 438 -30.20 11.04 -2.94
N GLY A 439 -30.07 9.90 -2.26
CA GLY A 439 -28.81 9.18 -2.06
C GLY A 439 -28.12 8.82 -3.39
N ILE A 440 -28.89 8.32 -4.37
CA ILE A 440 -28.39 8.08 -5.74
C ILE A 440 -27.83 9.37 -6.34
N ARG A 441 -28.60 10.48 -6.29
CA ARG A 441 -28.16 11.78 -6.81
C ARG A 441 -26.89 12.31 -6.13
N VAL A 442 -26.74 12.09 -4.82
CA VAL A 442 -25.51 12.41 -4.06
C VAL A 442 -24.30 11.68 -4.64
N ALA A 443 -24.41 10.37 -4.88
CA ALA A 443 -23.33 9.58 -5.46
C ALA A 443 -22.99 10.03 -6.88
N LEU A 444 -24.00 10.23 -7.74
CA LEU A 444 -23.79 10.70 -9.11
C LEU A 444 -23.09 12.06 -9.17
N ARG A 445 -23.47 13.00 -8.28
CA ARG A 445 -22.82 14.31 -8.18
C ARG A 445 -21.38 14.20 -7.68
N ALA A 446 -21.12 13.34 -6.71
CA ALA A 446 -19.78 13.11 -6.17
C ALA A 446 -18.83 12.54 -7.23
N MET A 447 -19.31 11.71 -8.15
CA MET A 447 -18.49 11.15 -9.25
C MET A 447 -17.97 12.22 -10.23
N GLU A 448 -18.52 13.44 -10.22
CA GLU A 448 -17.96 14.58 -10.96
C GLU A 448 -16.79 15.27 -10.21
N ALA A 449 -16.61 15.02 -8.91
CA ALA A 449 -15.64 15.75 -8.09
C ALA A 449 -14.17 15.56 -8.55
N PRO A 450 -13.70 14.37 -8.97
CA PRO A 450 -12.32 14.20 -9.42
C PRO A 450 -11.97 15.07 -10.63
N ILE A 451 -12.77 15.09 -11.70
CA ILE A 451 -12.49 15.93 -12.87
C ILE A 451 -12.57 17.43 -12.52
N ARG A 452 -13.51 17.83 -11.67
CA ARG A 452 -13.61 19.22 -11.19
C ARG A 452 -12.34 19.61 -10.45
N GLN A 453 -11.83 18.76 -9.56
CA GLN A 453 -10.61 19.04 -8.80
C GLN A 453 -9.37 19.10 -9.71
N ILE A 454 -9.23 18.16 -10.66
CA ILE A 454 -8.15 18.18 -11.66
C ILE A 454 -8.16 19.50 -12.44
N THR A 455 -9.33 19.93 -12.87
CA THR A 455 -9.52 21.18 -13.62
C THR A 455 -9.20 22.41 -12.77
N THR A 456 -9.67 22.45 -11.52
CA THR A 456 -9.35 23.53 -10.56
C THR A 456 -7.84 23.63 -10.33
N ASN A 457 -7.15 22.48 -10.15
CA ASN A 457 -5.70 22.46 -9.98
C ASN A 457 -4.96 22.91 -11.26
N ALA A 458 -5.58 22.73 -12.43
CA ALA A 458 -5.04 23.22 -13.70
C ALA A 458 -5.22 24.73 -13.88
N GLY A 459 -6.10 25.37 -13.12
CA GLY A 459 -6.42 26.79 -13.20
C GLY A 459 -7.54 27.10 -14.20
N ASP A 460 -8.29 26.09 -14.63
CA ASP A 460 -9.39 26.21 -15.57
C ASP A 460 -10.75 26.20 -14.87
N GLU A 461 -11.82 26.61 -15.57
CA GLU A 461 -13.18 26.68 -15.00
C GLU A 461 -13.80 25.26 -14.92
N GLU A 462 -13.86 24.71 -13.71
CA GLU A 462 -14.28 23.33 -13.45
C GLU A 462 -15.67 22.96 -13.96
N SER A 463 -16.62 23.91 -13.86
CA SER A 463 -18.00 23.70 -14.26
C SER A 463 -18.16 23.61 -15.78
N VAL A 464 -17.39 24.41 -16.51
CA VAL A 464 -17.37 24.41 -17.97
C VAL A 464 -16.79 23.11 -18.49
N VAL A 465 -15.63 22.70 -17.95
CA VAL A 465 -14.95 21.46 -18.38
C VAL A 465 -15.82 20.23 -18.06
N ALA A 466 -16.33 20.13 -16.83
CA ALA A 466 -17.17 18.99 -16.45
C ALA A 466 -18.43 18.88 -17.32
N ASN A 467 -19.07 20.03 -17.66
CA ASN A 467 -20.25 20.03 -18.52
C ASN A 467 -19.91 19.64 -19.97
N ASN A 468 -18.79 20.13 -20.52
CA ASN A 468 -18.34 19.76 -21.88
C ASN A 468 -18.03 18.26 -21.95
N VAL A 469 -17.31 17.70 -20.97
CA VAL A 469 -17.00 16.29 -20.92
C VAL A 469 -18.28 15.45 -20.76
N LYS A 470 -19.23 15.88 -19.94
CA LYS A 470 -20.52 15.21 -19.75
C LYS A 470 -21.37 15.16 -21.04
N GLY A 471 -21.27 16.20 -21.86
CA GLY A 471 -21.93 16.25 -23.18
C GLY A 471 -21.26 15.43 -24.27
N GLY A 472 -20.06 14.90 -24.04
CA GLY A 472 -19.34 14.04 -24.96
C GLY A 472 -19.67 12.57 -24.79
N GLU A 473 -19.24 11.73 -25.72
CA GLU A 473 -19.44 10.27 -25.74
C GLU A 473 -18.12 9.50 -25.67
N GLY A 474 -18.19 8.20 -25.35
CA GLY A 474 -17.04 7.30 -25.30
C GLY A 474 -15.92 7.82 -24.38
N SER A 475 -14.71 7.83 -24.87
CA SER A 475 -13.50 8.28 -24.14
C SER A 475 -13.22 9.78 -24.26
N TYR A 476 -14.14 10.56 -24.83
CA TYR A 476 -13.97 12.00 -24.97
C TYR A 476 -13.83 12.70 -23.60
N GLY A 477 -12.75 13.43 -23.41
CA GLY A 477 -12.40 14.05 -22.14
C GLY A 477 -11.58 15.32 -22.31
N TYR A 478 -10.96 15.76 -21.21
CA TYR A 478 -10.16 16.98 -21.11
C TYR A 478 -8.76 16.66 -20.59
N ASN A 479 -7.75 16.97 -21.39
CA ASN A 479 -6.35 16.88 -21.01
C ASN A 479 -5.96 18.14 -20.22
N ALA A 480 -5.94 18.06 -18.90
CA ALA A 480 -5.61 19.17 -18.02
C ALA A 480 -4.13 19.64 -18.10
N ALA A 481 -3.24 18.83 -18.70
CA ALA A 481 -1.85 19.24 -18.94
C ALA A 481 -1.75 20.26 -20.08
N THR A 482 -2.47 20.02 -21.20
CA THR A 482 -2.39 20.83 -22.44
C THR A 482 -3.56 21.79 -22.61
N GLY A 483 -4.71 21.56 -21.95
CA GLY A 483 -5.94 22.33 -22.14
C GLY A 483 -6.79 21.85 -23.33
N GLU A 484 -6.51 20.69 -23.89
CA GLU A 484 -7.15 20.17 -25.10
C GLU A 484 -8.23 19.15 -24.78
N TYR A 485 -9.28 19.11 -25.59
CA TYR A 485 -10.33 18.10 -25.54
C TYR A 485 -10.08 17.05 -26.61
N GLY A 486 -10.31 15.76 -26.31
CA GLY A 486 -10.16 14.67 -27.26
C GLY A 486 -10.42 13.30 -26.64
N ASP A 487 -10.10 12.25 -27.38
CA ASP A 487 -10.18 10.88 -26.89
C ASP A 487 -9.05 10.62 -25.89
N MET A 488 -9.39 10.32 -24.65
CA MET A 488 -8.41 10.13 -23.56
C MET A 488 -7.58 8.86 -23.77
N LEU A 489 -8.17 7.81 -24.36
CA LEU A 489 -7.44 6.59 -24.66
C LEU A 489 -6.39 6.82 -25.76
N GLU A 490 -6.75 7.55 -26.83
CA GLU A 490 -5.82 7.92 -27.89
C GLU A 490 -4.71 8.86 -27.41
N MET A 491 -5.04 9.78 -26.49
CA MET A 491 -4.09 10.68 -25.84
C MET A 491 -3.17 9.96 -24.83
N GLY A 492 -3.44 8.67 -24.52
CA GLY A 492 -2.68 7.90 -23.57
C GLY A 492 -2.96 8.29 -22.10
N ILE A 493 -4.08 8.94 -21.82
CA ILE A 493 -4.51 9.32 -20.46
C ILE A 493 -5.43 8.23 -19.95
N LEU A 494 -4.84 7.27 -19.25
CA LEU A 494 -5.46 6.02 -18.82
C LEU A 494 -5.45 5.92 -17.29
N ASP A 495 -6.58 5.51 -16.71
CA ASP A 495 -6.66 5.14 -15.29
C ASP A 495 -6.91 3.64 -15.16
N PRO A 496 -6.22 2.91 -14.26
CA PRO A 496 -6.54 1.51 -13.99
C PRO A 496 -7.97 1.36 -13.48
N THR A 497 -8.71 0.41 -14.04
CA THR A 497 -10.11 0.16 -13.64
C THR A 497 -10.20 -0.19 -12.16
N LYS A 498 -9.28 -1.02 -11.67
CA LYS A 498 -9.20 -1.41 -10.25
C LYS A 498 -9.03 -0.20 -9.33
N VAL A 499 -8.15 0.75 -9.69
CA VAL A 499 -7.92 1.98 -8.93
C VAL A 499 -9.19 2.82 -8.87
N THR A 500 -9.80 3.10 -10.02
CA THR A 500 -11.00 3.96 -10.11
C THR A 500 -12.19 3.39 -9.35
N ARG A 501 -12.47 2.07 -9.51
CA ARG A 501 -13.60 1.43 -8.81
C ARG A 501 -13.39 1.31 -7.31
N SER A 502 -12.15 0.97 -6.88
CA SER A 502 -11.81 0.85 -5.46
C SER A 502 -11.90 2.19 -4.74
N ALA A 503 -11.40 3.26 -5.37
CA ALA A 503 -11.54 4.62 -4.85
C ALA A 503 -13.00 5.00 -4.60
N LEU A 504 -13.90 4.70 -5.56
CA LEU A 504 -15.34 4.96 -5.40
C LEU A 504 -15.97 4.11 -4.30
N GLN A 505 -15.64 2.81 -4.24
CA GLN A 505 -16.20 1.87 -3.26
C GLN A 505 -15.80 2.25 -1.82
N PHE A 506 -14.52 2.50 -1.57
CA PHE A 506 -14.04 2.86 -0.23
C PHE A 506 -14.53 4.25 0.20
N ALA A 507 -14.53 5.23 -0.72
CA ALA A 507 -15.09 6.54 -0.46
C ALA A 507 -16.57 6.46 -0.02
N ALA A 508 -17.38 5.71 -0.76
CA ALA A 508 -18.80 5.57 -0.45
C ALA A 508 -19.07 4.77 0.84
N SER A 509 -18.26 3.72 1.09
CA SER A 509 -18.38 2.91 2.31
C SER A 509 -18.21 3.76 3.56
N VAL A 510 -17.09 4.47 3.65
CA VAL A 510 -16.77 5.30 4.82
C VAL A 510 -17.68 6.54 4.89
N ALA A 511 -17.92 7.23 3.77
CA ALA A 511 -18.82 8.38 3.73
C ALA A 511 -20.25 7.99 4.16
N GLY A 512 -20.73 6.80 3.76
CA GLY A 512 -22.02 6.28 4.19
C GLY A 512 -22.12 6.08 5.70
N LEU A 513 -21.07 5.60 6.35
CA LEU A 513 -21.00 5.51 7.81
C LEU A 513 -21.01 6.90 8.48
N MET A 514 -20.27 7.86 7.92
CA MET A 514 -20.24 9.23 8.42
C MET A 514 -21.60 9.92 8.31
N ILE A 515 -22.30 9.77 7.20
CA ILE A 515 -23.63 10.34 6.99
C ILE A 515 -24.66 9.77 7.99
N THR A 516 -24.52 8.49 8.36
CA THR A 516 -25.41 7.82 9.32
C THR A 516 -25.02 8.03 10.78
N THR A 517 -23.91 8.73 11.07
CA THR A 517 -23.45 8.99 12.44
C THR A 517 -24.34 10.01 13.14
N GLU A 518 -24.79 9.67 14.36
CA GLU A 518 -25.62 10.53 15.22
C GLU A 518 -24.87 11.02 16.45
N ALA A 519 -23.90 10.26 16.96
CA ALA A 519 -23.14 10.62 18.14
C ALA A 519 -21.64 10.34 17.97
N MET A 520 -20.83 11.21 18.55
CA MET A 520 -19.38 11.06 18.61
C MET A 520 -18.94 11.05 20.07
N VAL A 521 -18.06 10.14 20.43
CA VAL A 521 -17.60 9.93 21.82
C VAL A 521 -16.08 9.98 21.86
N THR A 522 -15.51 10.86 22.69
CA THR A 522 -14.05 11.01 22.85
C THR A 522 -13.66 11.11 24.32
N ASP A 523 -12.38 10.89 24.62
CA ASP A 523 -11.83 11.15 25.96
C ASP A 523 -11.75 12.65 26.23
N LEU A 524 -12.21 13.07 27.42
CA LEU A 524 -11.97 14.44 27.87
C LEU A 524 -10.45 14.71 27.89
N PRO A 525 -10.02 15.93 27.49
CA PRO A 525 -8.63 16.33 27.66
C PRO A 525 -8.22 16.15 29.14
N GLN A 526 -7.12 15.45 29.38
CA GLN A 526 -6.54 15.46 30.71
C GLN A 526 -6.16 16.91 31.05
N LYS A 527 -6.77 17.49 32.07
CA LYS A 527 -6.26 18.74 32.63
C LYS A 527 -4.84 18.45 33.08
N ASP A 528 -3.88 19.20 32.57
CA ASP A 528 -2.50 19.13 33.03
C ASP A 528 -2.51 19.13 34.53
N ALA A 529 -1.95 18.09 35.14
CA ALA A 529 -1.74 18.08 36.58
C ALA A 529 -0.85 19.30 36.88
N PRO A 530 -1.22 20.16 37.88
CA PRO A 530 -0.41 21.30 38.17
C PRO A 530 1.03 20.84 38.43
N ALA A 531 1.98 21.43 37.73
CA ALA A 531 3.40 21.15 37.88
C ALA A 531 3.69 21.15 39.40
N MET A 532 4.19 20.04 39.92
CA MET A 532 4.65 20.00 41.31
C MET A 532 5.64 21.14 41.50
N PRO A 533 5.46 22.03 42.49
CA PRO A 533 6.43 23.06 42.73
C PRO A 533 7.78 22.39 43.02
N ASP A 534 8.77 22.83 42.29
CA ASP A 534 10.17 22.42 42.43
C ASP A 534 10.62 22.64 43.86
N MET A 535 10.66 21.58 44.69
CA MET A 535 11.23 21.60 46.05
C MET A 535 12.76 21.51 45.98
N GLY A 536 13.36 22.28 45.11
CA GLY A 536 14.80 22.53 45.03
C GLY A 536 15.22 23.73 45.84
N GLY A 537 15.34 23.61 47.13
CA GLY A 537 15.79 24.75 47.93
C GLY A 537 15.83 24.57 49.45
N MET A 538 16.34 23.43 49.97
CA MET A 538 16.71 23.38 51.38
C MET A 538 17.82 22.36 51.64
N GLY A 539 19.02 22.78 51.37
CA GLY A 539 20.25 21.99 51.56
C GLY A 539 21.46 22.89 51.83
N GLY A 540 21.33 23.77 52.80
CA GLY A 540 22.45 24.62 53.19
C GLY A 540 22.35 25.02 54.64
N MET A 541 22.76 24.15 55.58
CA MET A 541 23.32 24.58 56.88
C MET A 541 23.76 23.34 57.67
N GLY A 542 25.05 23.25 57.93
CA GLY A 542 25.59 22.21 58.83
C GLY A 542 27.12 22.08 58.73
N GLY A 543 27.85 23.17 58.77
CA GLY A 543 29.25 23.13 59.20
C GLY A 543 29.29 23.38 60.69
N MET A 544 29.97 22.54 61.47
CA MET A 544 30.86 22.90 62.54
C MET A 544 31.07 21.75 63.54
N GLY A 545 32.31 21.56 63.87
CA GLY A 545 32.77 20.83 65.05
C GLY A 545 33.51 19.53 64.67
N GLY A 546 34.77 19.36 64.75
CA GLY A 546 35.78 19.92 65.60
C GLY A 546 36.21 18.89 66.64
N MET A 547 37.49 18.49 66.54
CA MET A 547 38.30 17.89 67.61
C MET A 547 37.93 16.49 68.13
N MET A 548 38.65 15.51 67.87
CA MET A 548 39.88 14.93 68.47
C MET A 548 40.32 13.73 67.68
#